data_d5a7b0277ac87e49fc99fee1add0a64b
#
_entry.id   d5a7b0277ac87e49fc99fee1add0a64b
#
_cell.length_a   1.000
_cell.length_b   1.000
_cell.length_c   1.000
_cell.angle_alpha   90.00
_cell.angle_beta   90.00
_cell.angle_gamma   90.00
#
_symmetry.space_group_name_H-M   'P 1'
#
loop_
_entity.id
_entity.type
_entity.pdbx_description
1 polymer ?
#
loop_
_entity_poly.entity_id
_entity_poly.type
_entity_poly.pdbx_seq_one_letter_code
_entity_poly.pdbx_strand_id
1 'polypeptide(L)'
;MADSVFRFPAPGPDPITADLDGWKKVEGNPTMKTWVQHTSADGSVISGTWEATPGTYHATYDAYEFVHLIEGQITITPDGGSAVTMKPGDAFTVESGFKGLWKIEKPVRKHFCIKLK
;
A
#
# COMPACT_ATOMS: atom_id res chain seq x y z
N MET A 1 0.23 25.28 19.30
CA MET A 1 -0.27 25.21 17.92
C MET A 1 0.28 23.98 17.23
N ALA A 2 -0.60 23.24 16.56
CA ALA A 2 -0.17 22.07 15.84
C ALA A 2 0.61 22.49 14.56
N ASP A 3 1.65 21.72 14.21
CA ASP A 3 2.33 21.90 12.95
C ASP A 3 1.41 21.56 11.80
N SER A 4 1.53 22.23 10.69
CA SER A 4 0.75 21.97 9.48
C SER A 4 1.55 21.25 8.39
N VAL A 5 2.86 21.06 8.60
CA VAL A 5 3.74 20.34 7.68
C VAL A 5 4.51 19.29 8.47
N PHE A 6 4.42 18.04 8.00
CA PHE A 6 5.10 16.93 8.67
C PHE A 6 6.04 16.25 7.69
N ARG A 7 7.29 16.11 8.10
CA ARG A 7 8.24 15.29 7.38
C ARG A 7 8.13 13.86 7.93
N PHE A 8 8.01 12.86 7.08
CA PHE A 8 8.05 11.49 7.56
C PHE A 8 9.40 11.22 8.19
N PRO A 9 9.43 10.68 9.43
CA PRO A 9 10.67 10.19 10.00
C PRO A 9 11.15 8.98 9.21
N ALA A 10 12.40 8.58 9.41
CA ALA A 10 12.85 7.29 8.87
C ALA A 10 11.95 6.17 9.39
N PRO A 11 11.64 5.16 8.59
CA PRO A 11 10.88 4.01 9.07
C PRO A 11 11.59 3.40 10.29
N GLY A 12 10.83 3.19 11.35
CA GLY A 12 11.35 2.68 12.60
C GLY A 12 11.54 1.16 12.58
N PRO A 13 12.01 0.58 13.71
CA PRO A 13 12.30 -0.84 13.80
C PRO A 13 11.06 -1.72 14.00
N ASP A 14 9.88 -1.13 14.23
CA ASP A 14 8.68 -1.86 14.64
C ASP A 14 7.52 -1.66 13.66
N PRO A 15 7.65 -2.11 12.39
CA PRO A 15 6.52 -2.04 11.48
C PRO A 15 5.42 -3.02 11.88
N ILE A 16 4.22 -2.78 11.38
CA ILE A 16 3.16 -3.77 11.41
C ILE A 16 3.54 -4.85 10.40
N THR A 17 3.69 -6.10 10.84
CA THR A 17 4.11 -7.20 9.99
C THR A 17 2.98 -8.14 9.61
N ALA A 18 1.81 -8.01 10.25
CA ALA A 18 0.65 -8.77 9.85
C ALA A 18 0.14 -8.30 8.49
N ASP A 19 -0.41 -9.21 7.71
CA ASP A 19 -1.09 -8.83 6.47
C ASP A 19 -2.27 -7.91 6.83
N LEU A 20 -2.46 -6.87 6.02
CA LEU A 20 -3.56 -5.93 6.23
C LEU A 20 -4.90 -6.62 6.02
N ASP A 21 -5.92 -6.12 6.71
CA ASP A 21 -7.28 -6.62 6.55
C ASP A 21 -7.69 -6.57 5.07
N GLY A 22 -8.33 -7.66 4.60
CA GLY A 22 -8.73 -7.76 3.20
C GLY A 22 -7.65 -8.24 2.26
N TRP A 23 -6.41 -8.41 2.73
CA TRP A 23 -5.30 -8.92 1.94
C TRP A 23 -5.05 -10.39 2.26
N LYS A 24 -5.17 -11.25 1.24
CA LYS A 24 -4.97 -12.70 1.40
C LYS A 24 -3.91 -13.20 0.43
N LYS A 25 -2.98 -14.01 0.93
CA LYS A 25 -1.98 -14.67 0.08
C LYS A 25 -2.67 -15.70 -0.81
N VAL A 26 -2.44 -15.61 -2.12
CA VAL A 26 -3.02 -16.55 -3.07
C VAL A 26 -1.97 -17.28 -3.89
N GLU A 27 -0.74 -16.76 -3.95
CA GLU A 27 0.36 -17.41 -4.65
C GLU A 27 1.67 -17.04 -3.98
N GLY A 28 2.54 -18.04 -3.79
CA GLY A 28 3.82 -17.82 -3.12
C GLY A 28 3.64 -17.59 -1.63
N ASN A 29 4.64 -16.97 -1.03
CA ASN A 29 4.62 -16.65 0.40
C ASN A 29 5.08 -15.20 0.64
N PRO A 30 4.36 -14.21 0.08
CA PRO A 30 4.73 -12.82 0.27
C PRO A 30 4.53 -12.39 1.71
N THR A 31 5.31 -11.40 2.13
CA THR A 31 5.15 -10.75 3.43
C THR A 31 5.07 -9.25 3.20
N MET A 32 4.54 -8.52 4.17
CA MET A 32 4.48 -7.07 4.11
C MET A 32 4.89 -6.46 5.43
N LYS A 33 5.34 -5.19 5.34
CA LYS A 33 5.64 -4.34 6.49
C LYS A 33 4.96 -3.00 6.26
N THR A 34 4.26 -2.51 7.26
CA THR A 34 3.52 -1.24 7.17
C THR A 34 3.97 -0.32 8.28
N TRP A 35 4.39 0.89 7.92
CA TRP A 35 4.69 1.97 8.85
C TRP A 35 3.68 3.09 8.61
N VAL A 36 2.83 3.37 9.59
CA VAL A 36 1.97 4.57 9.57
C VAL A 36 2.82 5.69 10.17
N GLN A 37 3.19 6.67 9.34
CA GLN A 37 4.11 7.72 9.74
C GLN A 37 3.42 9.05 10.03
N HIS A 38 2.19 9.20 9.59
CA HIS A 38 1.36 10.35 9.90
C HIS A 38 -0.11 9.99 9.87
N THR A 39 -0.86 10.57 10.81
CA THR A 39 -2.32 10.50 10.85
C THR A 39 -2.85 11.93 10.88
N SER A 40 -3.84 12.25 10.04
CA SER A 40 -4.41 13.59 10.02
C SER A 40 -5.04 13.96 11.37
N ALA A 41 -5.20 15.26 11.60
CA ALA A 41 -5.69 15.75 12.89
C ALA A 41 -7.06 15.17 13.27
N ASP A 42 -7.93 14.93 12.28
CA ASP A 42 -9.27 14.34 12.50
C ASP A 42 -9.26 12.81 12.43
N GLY A 43 -8.10 12.20 12.19
CA GLY A 43 -7.97 10.75 12.12
C GLY A 43 -8.46 10.12 10.83
N SER A 44 -8.91 10.89 9.84
CA SER A 44 -9.52 10.36 8.63
C SER A 44 -8.53 9.92 7.55
N VAL A 45 -7.28 10.38 7.62
CA VAL A 45 -6.25 10.08 6.62
C VAL A 45 -5.00 9.57 7.31
N ILE A 46 -4.51 8.43 6.85
CA ILE A 46 -3.21 7.91 7.28
C ILE A 46 -2.26 7.86 6.09
N SER A 47 -0.98 8.05 6.35
CA SER A 47 0.04 7.96 5.33
C SER A 47 1.32 7.39 5.90
N GLY A 48 2.12 6.80 5.03
CA GLY A 48 3.35 6.17 5.47
C GLY A 48 4.07 5.40 4.39
N THR A 49 4.78 4.35 4.82
CA THR A 49 5.60 3.50 3.98
C THR A 49 5.14 2.06 4.08
N TRP A 50 5.17 1.35 2.98
CA TRP A 50 4.82 -0.06 2.90
C TRP A 50 5.85 -0.79 2.08
N GLU A 51 6.26 -1.97 2.55
CA GLU A 51 7.18 -2.86 1.85
C GLU A 51 6.55 -4.23 1.72
N ALA A 52 6.87 -4.92 0.64
CA ALA A 52 6.39 -6.28 0.42
C ALA A 52 7.41 -7.09 -0.35
N THR A 53 7.38 -8.40 -0.10
CA THR A 53 8.23 -9.39 -0.79
C THR A 53 7.45 -10.05 -1.92
N PRO A 54 8.16 -10.68 -2.91
CA PRO A 54 7.48 -11.29 -4.06
C PRO A 54 6.45 -12.34 -3.70
N GLY A 55 5.39 -12.36 -4.46
CA GLY A 55 4.23 -13.23 -4.35
C GLY A 55 2.96 -12.48 -4.71
N THR A 56 1.82 -13.13 -4.61
CA THR A 56 0.56 -12.54 -5.01
C THR A 56 -0.43 -12.52 -3.85
N TYR A 57 -1.03 -11.35 -3.63
CA TYR A 57 -2.16 -11.16 -2.73
C TYR A 57 -3.43 -10.94 -3.54
N HIS A 58 -4.57 -11.35 -3.00
CA HIS A 58 -5.86 -10.82 -3.40
C HIS A 58 -6.24 -9.76 -2.37
N ALA A 59 -6.44 -8.53 -2.83
CA ALA A 59 -6.72 -7.39 -1.97
C ALA A 59 -8.15 -6.90 -2.16
N THR A 60 -8.82 -6.62 -1.05
CA THR A 60 -10.14 -5.99 -1.03
C THR A 60 -10.01 -4.67 -0.30
N TYR A 61 -10.39 -3.59 -0.96
CA TYR A 61 -10.29 -2.23 -0.42
C TYR A 61 -11.66 -1.73 0.02
N ASP A 62 -11.76 -1.27 1.26
CA ASP A 62 -12.91 -0.53 1.74
C ASP A 62 -12.62 0.96 1.91
N ALA A 63 -11.42 1.39 1.52
CA ALA A 63 -10.95 2.77 1.59
C ALA A 63 -10.21 3.15 0.32
N TYR A 64 -10.13 4.45 0.05
CA TYR A 64 -9.36 5.00 -1.07
C TYR A 64 -7.87 5.03 -0.71
N GLU A 65 -7.01 4.69 -1.66
CA GLU A 65 -5.56 4.77 -1.46
C GLU A 65 -4.88 5.49 -2.63
N PHE A 66 -3.99 6.42 -2.31
CA PHE A 66 -3.01 6.96 -3.25
C PHE A 66 -1.67 6.28 -2.99
N VAL A 67 -0.97 5.89 -4.06
CA VAL A 67 0.32 5.20 -3.98
C VAL A 67 1.34 5.87 -4.88
N HIS A 68 2.54 6.05 -4.34
CA HIS A 68 3.73 6.38 -5.12
C HIS A 68 4.73 5.24 -4.97
N LEU A 69 5.02 4.54 -6.06
CA LEU A 69 5.93 3.40 -6.05
C LEU A 69 7.38 3.91 -6.11
N ILE A 70 8.19 3.52 -5.13
CA ILE A 70 9.58 3.94 -5.01
C ILE A 70 10.51 2.89 -5.56
N GLU A 71 10.31 1.63 -5.19
CA GLU A 71 11.12 0.49 -5.61
C GLU A 71 10.25 -0.69 -5.94
N GLY A 72 10.73 -1.56 -6.82
CA GLY A 72 10.09 -2.82 -7.14
C GLY A 72 9.17 -2.74 -8.33
N GLN A 73 8.37 -3.77 -8.51
CA GLN A 73 7.41 -3.86 -9.61
C GLN A 73 6.19 -4.61 -9.15
N ILE A 74 5.03 -4.08 -9.47
CA ILE A 74 3.73 -4.64 -9.09
C ILE A 74 2.88 -4.75 -10.35
N THR A 75 2.19 -5.87 -10.51
CA THR A 75 1.12 -5.98 -11.51
C THR A 75 -0.19 -6.12 -10.77
N ILE A 76 -1.11 -5.19 -11.01
CA ILE A 76 -2.42 -5.13 -10.37
C ILE A 76 -3.47 -5.52 -11.39
N THR A 77 -4.30 -6.50 -11.03
CA THR A 77 -5.36 -6.98 -11.92
C THR A 77 -6.68 -6.92 -11.17
N PRO A 78 -7.55 -5.93 -11.46
CA PRO A 78 -8.89 -5.91 -10.88
C PRO A 78 -9.64 -7.19 -11.24
N ASP A 79 -10.50 -7.68 -10.34
CA ASP A 79 -11.34 -8.85 -10.64
C ASP A 79 -12.16 -8.56 -11.89
N GLY A 80 -12.04 -9.42 -12.91
CA GLY A 80 -12.73 -9.23 -14.18
C GLY A 80 -12.14 -8.13 -15.07
N GLY A 81 -11.04 -7.51 -14.66
CA GLY A 81 -10.40 -6.43 -15.41
C GLY A 81 -9.07 -6.79 -16.01
N SER A 82 -8.40 -5.81 -16.58
CA SER A 82 -7.10 -5.99 -17.22
C SER A 82 -5.95 -5.64 -16.28
N ALA A 83 -4.84 -6.36 -16.43
CA ALA A 83 -3.65 -6.14 -15.63
C ALA A 83 -2.98 -4.80 -15.97
N VAL A 84 -2.50 -4.12 -14.93
CA VAL A 84 -1.71 -2.90 -15.07
C VAL A 84 -0.42 -3.08 -14.29
N THR A 85 0.72 -2.86 -14.94
CA THR A 85 2.03 -2.98 -14.29
C THR A 85 2.54 -1.61 -13.88
N MET A 86 2.93 -1.50 -12.62
CA MET A 86 3.51 -0.28 -12.03
C MET A 86 4.99 -0.48 -11.79
N LYS A 87 5.77 0.55 -12.10
CA LYS A 87 7.24 0.57 -11.98
C LYS A 87 7.67 1.75 -11.11
N PRO A 88 8.94 1.77 -10.64
CA PRO A 88 9.43 2.87 -9.82
C PRO A 88 9.18 4.24 -10.47
N GLY A 89 8.64 5.16 -9.69
CA GLY A 89 8.25 6.49 -10.14
C GLY A 89 6.78 6.60 -10.53
N ASP A 90 6.08 5.50 -10.74
CA ASP A 90 4.65 5.55 -11.05
C ASP A 90 3.85 5.94 -9.82
N ALA A 91 2.84 6.75 -10.02
CA ALA A 91 1.87 7.10 -9.01
C ALA A 91 0.48 6.69 -9.50
N PHE A 92 -0.33 6.18 -8.59
CA PHE A 92 -1.66 5.71 -8.96
C PHE A 92 -2.60 5.74 -7.76
N THR A 93 -3.87 5.58 -8.04
CA THR A 93 -4.90 5.50 -7.00
C THR A 93 -5.64 4.18 -7.11
N VAL A 94 -6.11 3.72 -5.97
CA VAL A 94 -6.99 2.55 -5.87
C VAL A 94 -8.28 3.02 -5.20
N GLU A 95 -9.39 2.88 -5.90
CA GLU A 95 -10.69 3.33 -5.39
C GLU A 95 -11.23 2.41 -4.31
N SER A 96 -12.02 2.98 -3.42
CA SER A 96 -12.80 2.21 -2.46
C SER A 96 -13.69 1.20 -3.20
N GLY A 97 -13.73 -0.03 -2.72
CA GLY A 97 -14.47 -1.10 -3.37
C GLY A 97 -13.65 -1.95 -4.34
N PHE A 98 -12.39 -1.58 -4.56
CA PHE A 98 -11.50 -2.40 -5.39
C PHE A 98 -11.39 -3.82 -4.84
N LYS A 99 -11.42 -4.80 -5.74
CA LYS A 99 -11.06 -6.20 -5.46
C LYS A 99 -10.20 -6.69 -6.60
N GLY A 100 -9.07 -7.29 -6.28
CA GLY A 100 -8.19 -7.78 -7.32
C GLY A 100 -6.86 -8.29 -6.81
N LEU A 101 -6.02 -8.69 -7.76
CA LEU A 101 -4.72 -9.25 -7.48
C LEU A 101 -3.65 -8.16 -7.45
N TRP A 102 -2.79 -8.24 -6.45
CA TRP A 102 -1.54 -7.49 -6.36
C TRP A 102 -0.41 -8.49 -6.46
N LYS A 103 0.18 -8.60 -7.63
CA LYS A 103 1.34 -9.47 -7.83
C LYS A 103 2.60 -8.66 -7.61
N ILE A 104 3.32 -8.98 -6.56
CA ILE A 104 4.61 -8.37 -6.24
C ILE A 104 5.66 -9.13 -7.04
N GLU A 105 6.20 -8.51 -8.08
CA GLU A 105 7.16 -9.16 -8.97
C GLU A 105 8.59 -8.96 -8.53
N LYS A 106 8.88 -7.81 -7.90
CA LYS A 106 10.17 -7.47 -7.30
C LYS A 106 9.89 -6.84 -5.95
N PRO A 107 10.79 -6.98 -4.97
CA PRO A 107 10.57 -6.39 -3.64
C PRO A 107 10.16 -4.92 -3.75
N VAL A 108 9.10 -4.57 -3.07
CA VAL A 108 8.42 -3.28 -3.23
C VAL A 108 8.64 -2.40 -2.01
N ARG A 109 8.87 -1.12 -2.28
CA ARG A 109 8.71 -0.03 -1.32
C ARG A 109 7.84 1.04 -1.95
N LYS A 110 6.82 1.50 -1.23
CA LYS A 110 5.94 2.56 -1.68
C LYS A 110 5.63 3.52 -0.54
N HIS A 111 5.31 4.76 -0.87
CA HIS A 111 4.58 5.65 0.03
C HIS A 111 3.10 5.50 -0.26
N PHE A 112 2.29 5.57 0.79
CA PHE A 112 0.84 5.47 0.65
C PHE A 112 0.14 6.59 1.41
N CYS A 113 -1.07 6.91 0.96
CA CYS A 113 -1.98 7.80 1.65
C CYS A 113 -3.38 7.20 1.52
N ILE A 114 -3.98 6.87 2.65
CA ILE A 114 -5.29 6.21 2.69
C ILE A 114 -6.30 7.14 3.35
N LYS A 115 -7.41 7.37 2.66
CA LYS A 115 -8.55 8.07 3.23
C LYS A 115 -9.48 7.04 3.82
N LEU A 116 -9.59 7.00 5.13
CA LEU A 116 -10.32 5.96 5.85
C LEU A 116 -11.84 6.06 5.70
N LYS A 117 -12.37 7.20 5.50
CA LYS A 117 -13.81 7.38 5.20
C LYS A 117 -14.24 8.83 5.10
#